data_cfa42ebdaba7b8aaf5646e7a7396d00e
#
_entry.id   cfa42ebdaba7b8aaf5646e7a7396d00e
#
_cell.length_a   1.000
_cell.length_b   1.000
_cell.length_c   1.000
_cell.angle_alpha   90.00
_cell.angle_beta   90.00
_cell.angle_gamma   90.00
#
_symmetry.space_group_name_H-M   'P 1'
#
loop_
_entity.id
_entity.type
_entity.pdbx_description
1 polymer ?
#
loop_
_entity_poly.entity_id
_entity_poly.type
_entity_poly.pdbx_seq_one_letter_code
_entity_poly.pdbx_strand_id
1 'polypeptide(L)'
;NFQSESSAQTEAIDPSLKEYAEEAVITGKVLNRDFYPQEKELTLIIPFFRDMENQYRSPIQEDGSFSFRFPVYAKLREVSIRNYAEHLYIHPGDSIYVEIDFKDLFHPRVTGDAEKLNQEIVAFTESAYYYMQNYNMKPEADVKEFEAELKKDYNFRLERRNEYLVKYKPMKDVVLFTEELLKQDYYYALLFNGMSYLFETREEMDRYHTLLPEINKLYTKGILSARLYDIADEAERYIAYGIAFRDKKSPSIEEIMNVMGEREMNQYLYTKLVAGSLCTNDTLAFHEKRTQFDSIVKMSHLRAQVMQIYNQTKSYLKNPQPVSDNLLYGEFHENSKHTTRMPYMEAVYDVLEKNHGKVIYFDFWAR
;
A
#
# COMPACT_ATOMS: atom_id res chain seq x y z
N ASN A 1 -34.09 1.65 20.63
CA ASN A 1 -33.04 2.54 21.12
C ASN A 1 -31.72 1.76 21.15
N PHE A 2 -31.07 1.62 20.00
CA PHE A 2 -29.66 1.24 19.93
C PHE A 2 -28.89 2.50 19.60
N GLN A 3 -28.38 3.17 20.62
CA GLN A 3 -27.31 4.11 20.48
C GLN A 3 -26.05 3.28 20.21
N SER A 4 -25.63 3.23 18.96
CA SER A 4 -24.28 2.78 18.60
C SER A 4 -23.31 3.88 19.02
N GLU A 5 -22.78 3.79 20.22
CA GLU A 5 -21.55 4.49 20.53
C GLU A 5 -20.40 3.86 19.72
N SER A 6 -20.22 4.36 18.52
CA SER A 6 -18.97 4.21 17.78
C SER A 6 -17.93 5.12 18.45
N SER A 7 -17.45 4.74 19.63
CA SER A 7 -16.24 5.29 20.15
C SER A 7 -15.10 4.74 19.28
N ALA A 8 -14.59 5.57 18.37
CA ALA A 8 -13.26 5.37 17.83
C ALA A 8 -12.33 5.27 19.05
N GLN A 9 -12.00 4.03 19.45
CA GLN A 9 -11.01 3.81 20.48
C GLN A 9 -9.69 4.32 19.91
N THR A 10 -9.26 5.47 20.41
CA THR A 10 -7.91 5.98 20.20
C THR A 10 -6.98 4.92 20.77
N GLU A 11 -6.39 4.09 19.93
CA GLU A 11 -5.38 3.13 20.38
C GLU A 11 -4.23 3.93 20.97
N ALA A 12 -3.94 3.69 22.25
CA ALA A 12 -2.84 4.34 22.90
C ALA A 12 -1.53 3.97 22.18
N ILE A 13 -0.77 4.97 21.78
CA ILE A 13 0.53 4.81 21.14
C ILE A 13 1.43 3.96 22.04
N ASP A 14 1.99 2.88 21.52
CA ASP A 14 2.95 2.06 22.24
C ASP A 14 4.11 2.95 22.72
N PRO A 15 4.37 3.04 24.03
CA PRO A 15 5.41 3.92 24.58
C PRO A 15 6.81 3.66 24.03
N SER A 16 7.08 2.45 23.49
CA SER A 16 8.35 2.10 22.85
C SER A 16 8.53 2.72 21.47
N LEU A 17 7.47 3.29 20.87
CA LEU A 17 7.42 3.81 19.50
C LEU A 17 7.47 5.35 19.43
N LYS A 18 7.86 6.00 20.53
CA LYS A 18 7.73 7.45 20.73
C LYS A 18 8.57 8.35 19.80
N GLU A 19 9.52 7.83 19.03
CA GLU A 19 10.45 8.71 18.30
C GLU A 19 9.78 9.56 17.21
N TYR A 20 8.62 9.12 16.65
CA TYR A 20 7.86 9.84 15.62
C TYR A 20 6.34 9.65 15.74
N ALA A 21 5.83 9.20 16.88
CA ALA A 21 4.44 8.82 17.00
C ALA A 21 3.60 9.97 17.55
N GLU A 22 3.00 10.75 16.65
CA GLU A 22 1.95 11.69 17.01
C GLU A 22 0.67 11.34 16.26
N GLU A 23 -0.48 11.59 16.91
CA GLU A 23 -1.78 11.37 16.31
C GLU A 23 -2.03 12.44 15.25
N ALA A 24 -2.34 12.02 14.01
CA ALA A 24 -2.87 12.90 12.99
C ALA A 24 -4.40 12.82 12.95
N VAL A 25 -5.02 13.92 12.56
CA VAL A 25 -6.47 14.04 12.47
C VAL A 25 -6.86 14.46 11.06
N ILE A 26 -7.72 13.69 10.42
CA ILE A 26 -8.39 14.09 9.18
C ILE A 26 -9.86 14.25 9.50
N THR A 27 -10.36 15.47 9.43
CA THR A 27 -11.80 15.76 9.42
C THR A 27 -12.23 16.15 8.04
N GLY A 28 -13.52 16.10 7.76
CA GLY A 28 -13.98 16.56 6.46
C GLY A 28 -15.47 16.50 6.27
N LYS A 29 -15.86 16.78 5.05
CA LYS A 29 -17.26 16.76 4.64
C LYS A 29 -17.43 16.17 3.25
N VAL A 30 -18.43 15.32 3.09
CA VAL A 30 -18.86 14.81 1.80
C VAL A 30 -20.01 15.69 1.29
N LEU A 31 -19.82 16.26 0.11
CA LEU A 31 -20.82 17.04 -0.61
C LEU A 31 -21.54 16.19 -1.65
N ASN A 32 -22.75 16.63 -2.06
CA ASN A 32 -23.51 16.00 -3.14
C ASN A 32 -23.76 14.50 -2.93
N ARG A 33 -24.10 14.10 -1.71
CA ARG A 33 -24.27 12.69 -1.28
C ARG A 33 -25.33 11.92 -2.09
N ASP A 34 -26.25 12.61 -2.72
CA ASP A 34 -27.30 11.99 -3.55
C ASP A 34 -26.75 11.26 -4.78
N PHE A 35 -25.48 11.52 -5.16
CA PHE A 35 -24.81 10.80 -6.25
C PHE A 35 -24.40 9.37 -5.86
N TYR A 36 -24.10 9.14 -4.58
CA TYR A 36 -23.75 7.82 -4.02
C TYR A 36 -24.49 7.60 -2.70
N PRO A 37 -25.82 7.46 -2.72
CA PRO A 37 -26.65 7.37 -1.50
C PRO A 37 -26.40 6.09 -0.70
N GLN A 38 -25.79 5.07 -1.30
CA GLN A 38 -25.38 3.82 -0.65
C GLN A 38 -24.15 3.99 0.24
N GLU A 39 -23.30 5.00 -0.04
CA GLU A 39 -22.09 5.23 0.75
C GLU A 39 -22.45 5.77 2.14
N LYS A 40 -22.18 4.98 3.16
CA LYS A 40 -22.47 5.30 4.56
C LYS A 40 -21.23 5.52 5.41
N GLU A 41 -20.09 5.05 4.93
CA GLU A 41 -18.81 5.21 5.60
C GLU A 41 -17.68 5.49 4.61
N LEU A 42 -16.62 6.11 5.08
CA LEU A 42 -15.37 6.26 4.36
C LEU A 42 -14.31 5.37 4.98
N THR A 43 -13.38 4.90 4.18
CA THR A 43 -12.23 4.11 4.62
C THR A 43 -10.94 4.88 4.35
N LEU A 44 -10.23 5.23 5.41
CA LEU A 44 -8.85 5.70 5.30
C LEU A 44 -7.91 4.50 5.21
N ILE A 45 -7.00 4.54 4.25
CA ILE A 45 -5.99 3.53 4.03
C ILE A 45 -4.62 4.12 4.35
N ILE A 46 -3.87 3.40 5.17
CA ILE A 46 -2.43 3.63 5.35
C ILE A 46 -1.72 2.52 4.57
N PRO A 47 -1.04 2.85 3.46
CA PRO A 47 -0.32 1.85 2.66
C PRO A 47 0.65 1.03 3.51
N PHE A 48 0.68 -0.26 3.24
CA PHE A 48 1.61 -1.21 3.82
C PHE A 48 2.06 -2.15 2.70
N PHE A 49 2.40 -3.41 2.98
CA PHE A 49 2.69 -4.37 1.92
C PHE A 49 1.46 -4.63 1.05
N ARG A 50 1.68 -5.07 -0.17
CA ARG A 50 0.63 -5.41 -1.11
C ARG A 50 -0.40 -6.34 -0.44
N ASP A 51 -1.67 -6.00 -0.59
CA ASP A 51 -2.81 -6.70 0.01
C ASP A 51 -2.86 -6.68 1.57
N MET A 52 -2.00 -5.86 2.21
CA MET A 52 -1.94 -5.70 3.67
C MET A 52 -2.06 -4.22 4.01
N GLU A 53 -3.26 -3.69 4.06
CA GLU A 53 -3.52 -2.28 4.35
C GLU A 53 -4.01 -2.10 5.78
N ASN A 54 -3.50 -1.07 6.46
CA ASN A 54 -4.13 -0.60 7.68
C ASN A 54 -5.31 0.30 7.33
N GLN A 55 -6.48 -0.09 7.78
CA GLN A 55 -7.73 0.58 7.45
C GLN A 55 -8.37 1.19 8.70
N TYR A 56 -8.82 2.44 8.57
CA TYR A 56 -9.66 3.11 9.53
C TYR A 56 -10.98 3.46 8.88
N ARG A 57 -12.08 3.26 9.59
CA ARG A 57 -13.42 3.52 9.08
C ARG A 57 -14.05 4.68 9.81
N SER A 58 -14.75 5.54 9.09
CA SER A 58 -15.53 6.64 9.64
C SER A 58 -16.90 6.69 9.01
N PRO A 59 -18.00 6.66 9.81
CA PRO A 59 -19.32 6.86 9.27
C PRO A 59 -19.43 8.29 8.71
N ILE A 60 -20.18 8.42 7.61
CA ILE A 60 -20.60 9.72 7.08
C ILE A 60 -21.84 10.14 7.86
N GLN A 61 -21.75 11.20 8.67
CA GLN A 61 -22.84 11.72 9.47
C GLN A 61 -23.97 12.28 8.60
N GLU A 62 -25.11 12.60 9.19
CA GLU A 62 -26.26 13.16 8.45
C GLU A 62 -25.92 14.45 7.71
N ASP A 63 -25.09 15.31 8.30
CA ASP A 63 -24.61 16.56 7.72
C ASP A 63 -23.47 16.38 6.70
N GLY A 64 -23.05 15.13 6.45
CA GLY A 64 -21.94 14.77 5.56
C GLY A 64 -20.58 14.76 6.23
N SER A 65 -20.46 15.12 7.51
CA SER A 65 -19.16 15.14 8.20
C SER A 65 -18.59 13.76 8.47
N PHE A 66 -17.26 13.67 8.52
CA PHE A 66 -16.51 12.48 8.90
C PHE A 66 -15.23 12.85 9.65
N SER A 67 -14.62 11.87 10.33
CA SER A 67 -13.36 12.09 11.06
C SER A 67 -12.55 10.80 11.18
N PHE A 68 -11.24 10.90 10.94
CA PHE A 68 -10.26 9.87 11.22
C PHE A 68 -9.24 10.38 12.23
N ARG A 69 -8.83 9.51 13.15
CA ARG A 69 -7.73 9.72 14.08
C ARG A 69 -6.84 8.50 14.04
N PHE A 70 -5.56 8.70 13.80
CA PHE A 70 -4.63 7.59 13.65
C PHE A 70 -3.19 8.05 13.94
N PRO A 71 -2.33 7.16 14.44
CA PRO A 71 -0.94 7.48 14.70
C PRO A 71 -0.13 7.52 13.40
N VAL A 72 0.76 8.49 13.29
CA VAL A 72 1.74 8.61 12.21
C VAL A 72 3.13 8.38 12.76
N TYR A 73 3.80 7.34 12.28
CA TYR A 73 5.11 6.88 12.77
C TYR A 73 6.27 7.23 11.83
N ALA A 74 6.06 8.09 10.87
CA ALA A 74 7.07 8.50 9.90
C ALA A 74 7.15 10.02 9.84
N LYS A 75 8.30 10.54 9.40
CA LYS A 75 8.46 11.96 9.18
C LYS A 75 7.44 12.52 8.18
N LEU A 76 7.18 11.78 7.11
CA LEU A 76 6.16 12.05 6.11
C LEU A 76 5.48 10.74 5.72
N ARG A 77 4.16 10.73 5.75
CA ARG A 77 3.36 9.54 5.48
C ARG A 77 2.35 9.79 4.38
N GLU A 78 2.33 8.89 3.39
CA GLU A 78 1.25 8.78 2.42
C GLU A 78 0.06 8.06 3.06
N VAL A 79 -1.15 8.59 2.85
CA VAL A 79 -2.42 7.98 3.20
C VAL A 79 -3.42 8.23 2.08
N SER A 80 -4.53 7.50 2.05
CA SER A 80 -5.59 7.73 1.08
C SER A 80 -6.97 7.51 1.69
N ILE A 81 -7.96 8.27 1.24
CA ILE A 81 -9.36 7.94 1.49
C ILE A 81 -9.84 7.18 0.26
N ARG A 82 -10.09 5.88 0.42
CA ARG A 82 -10.36 4.93 -0.68
C ARG A 82 -11.40 5.47 -1.64
N ASN A 83 -11.08 5.48 -2.93
CA ASN A 83 -11.90 5.95 -4.05
C ASN A 83 -12.16 7.46 -4.12
N TYR A 84 -11.68 8.27 -3.16
CA TYR A 84 -12.08 9.67 -3.07
C TYR A 84 -10.93 10.67 -2.95
N ALA A 85 -9.90 10.34 -2.19
CA ALA A 85 -8.73 11.19 -2.01
C ALA A 85 -7.48 10.32 -1.96
N GLU A 86 -6.92 10.04 -3.11
CA GLU A 86 -5.69 9.28 -3.24
C GLU A 86 -4.48 10.18 -3.00
N HIS A 87 -3.39 9.60 -2.46
CA HIS A 87 -2.11 10.29 -2.29
C HIS A 87 -2.17 11.57 -1.45
N LEU A 88 -2.78 11.49 -0.25
CA LEU A 88 -2.64 12.53 0.76
C LEU A 88 -1.33 12.33 1.54
N TYR A 89 -0.64 13.43 1.81
CA TYR A 89 0.63 13.40 2.55
C TYR A 89 0.50 14.20 3.84
N ILE A 90 0.93 13.61 4.94
CA ILE A 90 0.78 14.16 6.29
C ILE A 90 2.04 13.94 7.12
N HIS A 91 2.25 14.85 8.09
CA HIS A 91 3.25 14.69 9.15
C HIS A 91 2.60 14.19 10.46
N PRO A 92 3.39 13.65 11.40
CA PRO A 92 2.93 13.45 12.76
C PRO A 92 2.35 14.75 13.34
N GLY A 93 1.18 14.65 13.98
CA GLY A 93 0.52 15.78 14.62
C GLY A 93 -0.35 16.66 13.71
N ASP A 94 -0.30 16.47 12.38
CA ASP A 94 -1.10 17.28 11.46
C ASP A 94 -2.60 17.13 11.71
N SER A 95 -3.31 18.26 11.59
CA SER A 95 -4.76 18.33 11.53
C SER A 95 -5.18 18.92 10.19
N ILE A 96 -5.84 18.13 9.37
CA ILE A 96 -6.30 18.55 8.04
C ILE A 96 -7.82 18.40 7.90
N TYR A 97 -8.39 19.23 7.02
CA TYR A 97 -9.77 19.13 6.61
C TYR A 97 -9.84 18.78 5.14
N VAL A 98 -10.61 17.73 4.81
CA VAL A 98 -10.76 17.23 3.45
C VAL A 98 -12.22 17.35 3.01
N GLU A 99 -12.47 18.10 1.96
CA GLU A 99 -13.78 18.17 1.31
C GLU A 99 -13.80 17.25 0.10
N ILE A 100 -14.76 16.32 0.08
CA ILE A 100 -14.95 15.33 -0.98
C ILE A 100 -16.27 15.66 -1.67
N ASP A 101 -16.23 16.01 -2.93
CA ASP A 101 -17.44 16.21 -3.74
C ASP A 101 -17.76 14.94 -4.54
N PHE A 102 -18.89 14.29 -4.25
CA PHE A 102 -19.32 13.11 -5.00
C PHE A 102 -19.66 13.36 -6.46
N LYS A 103 -19.70 14.63 -6.90
CA LYS A 103 -19.75 15.00 -8.32
C LYS A 103 -18.39 15.08 -8.98
N ASP A 104 -17.34 15.31 -8.18
CA ASP A 104 -15.97 15.45 -8.65
C ASP A 104 -15.01 14.72 -7.69
N LEU A 105 -14.90 13.41 -7.85
CA LEU A 105 -14.14 12.53 -6.96
C LEU A 105 -12.62 12.71 -7.09
N PHE A 106 -12.15 13.34 -8.18
CA PHE A 106 -10.72 13.42 -8.49
C PHE A 106 -10.03 14.66 -7.91
N HIS A 107 -10.79 15.63 -7.39
CA HIS A 107 -10.24 16.89 -6.91
C HIS A 107 -10.67 17.20 -5.47
N PRO A 108 -10.30 16.36 -4.48
CA PRO A 108 -10.58 16.66 -3.09
C PRO A 108 -9.88 17.94 -2.67
N ARG A 109 -10.57 18.79 -1.92
CA ARG A 109 -9.99 20.01 -1.38
C ARG A 109 -9.39 19.72 -0.01
N VAL A 110 -8.10 19.95 0.14
CA VAL A 110 -7.37 19.80 1.40
C VAL A 110 -7.04 21.16 1.99
N THR A 111 -7.32 21.36 3.28
CA THR A 111 -6.95 22.57 4.04
C THR A 111 -6.38 22.17 5.41
N GLY A 112 -5.75 23.10 6.13
CA GLY A 112 -5.13 22.85 7.43
C GLY A 112 -3.61 22.70 7.37
N ASP A 113 -3.03 21.97 8.32
CA ASP A 113 -1.57 21.96 8.54
C ASP A 113 -0.78 21.47 7.33
N ALA A 114 -1.26 20.44 6.62
CA ALA A 114 -0.62 19.91 5.42
C ALA A 114 -1.18 20.46 4.10
N GLU A 115 -1.96 21.57 4.11
CA GLU A 115 -2.54 22.14 2.89
C GLU A 115 -1.47 22.47 1.84
N LYS A 116 -0.48 23.26 2.24
CA LYS A 116 0.60 23.69 1.34
C LYS A 116 1.43 22.50 0.84
N LEU A 117 1.71 21.54 1.71
CA LEU A 117 2.43 20.32 1.35
C LEU A 117 1.72 19.56 0.22
N ASN A 118 0.42 19.29 0.40
CA ASN A 118 -0.37 18.55 -0.59
C ASN A 118 -0.55 19.35 -1.88
N GLN A 119 -0.80 20.65 -1.82
CA GLN A 119 -0.89 21.51 -3.02
C GLN A 119 0.40 21.52 -3.84
N GLU A 120 1.56 21.63 -3.18
CA GLU A 120 2.85 21.62 -3.86
C GLU A 120 3.20 20.24 -4.44
N ILE A 121 2.84 19.14 -3.77
CA ILE A 121 3.03 17.79 -4.29
C ILE A 121 2.13 17.58 -5.52
N VAL A 122 0.85 17.96 -5.46
CA VAL A 122 -0.06 17.88 -6.61
C VAL A 122 0.47 18.71 -7.78
N ALA A 123 0.90 19.94 -7.53
CA ALA A 123 1.49 20.79 -8.58
C ALA A 123 2.75 20.16 -9.21
N PHE A 124 3.57 19.47 -8.44
CA PHE A 124 4.70 18.72 -8.97
C PHE A 124 4.25 17.54 -9.83
N THR A 125 3.31 16.74 -9.36
CA THR A 125 2.83 15.56 -10.11
C THR A 125 2.17 15.95 -11.43
N GLU A 126 1.41 17.01 -11.46
CA GLU A 126 0.76 17.52 -12.68
C GLU A 126 1.73 18.16 -13.67
N SER A 127 2.75 18.88 -13.18
CA SER A 127 3.61 19.71 -14.04
C SER A 127 4.93 19.04 -14.44
N ALA A 128 5.48 18.20 -13.60
CA ALA A 128 6.84 17.68 -13.74
C ALA A 128 6.94 16.15 -13.65
N TYR A 129 5.98 15.51 -12.99
CA TYR A 129 5.98 14.06 -12.79
C TYR A 129 5.09 13.40 -13.84
N TYR A 130 5.71 12.69 -14.77
CA TYR A 130 4.99 11.81 -15.65
C TYR A 130 4.97 10.43 -14.99
N TYR A 131 3.77 9.89 -14.76
CA TYR A 131 3.65 8.46 -14.43
C TYR A 131 4.49 7.67 -15.42
N MET A 132 5.25 6.72 -14.90
CA MET A 132 5.91 5.76 -15.77
C MET A 132 4.83 5.19 -16.68
N GLN A 133 4.85 5.59 -17.94
CA GLN A 133 4.13 4.83 -18.94
C GLN A 133 4.64 3.42 -18.76
N ASN A 134 3.72 2.46 -18.61
CA ASN A 134 4.09 1.05 -18.64
C ASN A 134 5.11 0.91 -19.76
N TYR A 135 6.37 0.69 -19.38
CA TYR A 135 7.36 0.32 -20.36
C TYR A 135 6.87 -0.99 -20.93
N ASN A 136 6.02 -0.89 -21.96
CA ASN A 136 5.71 -2.01 -22.86
C ASN A 136 6.99 -2.30 -23.63
N MET A 137 8.00 -2.73 -22.90
CA MET A 137 9.20 -3.21 -23.52
C MET A 137 8.81 -4.41 -24.38
N LYS A 138 9.25 -4.34 -25.61
CA LYS A 138 9.15 -5.50 -26.49
C LYS A 138 9.81 -6.66 -25.77
N PRO A 139 9.21 -7.85 -25.72
CA PRO A 139 9.77 -9.05 -25.07
C PRO A 139 11.19 -9.42 -25.53
N GLU A 140 11.66 -8.80 -26.58
CA GLU A 140 12.94 -9.04 -27.26
C GLU A 140 14.03 -8.02 -26.91
N ALA A 141 13.75 -7.05 -26.02
CA ALA A 141 14.75 -6.03 -25.68
C ALA A 141 15.80 -6.62 -24.70
N ASP A 142 17.09 -6.38 -25.00
CA ASP A 142 18.20 -6.72 -24.14
C ASP A 142 18.08 -5.93 -22.79
N VAL A 143 18.44 -6.57 -21.69
CA VAL A 143 18.49 -5.96 -20.35
C VAL A 143 19.27 -4.65 -20.33
N LYS A 144 20.38 -4.57 -21.05
CA LYS A 144 21.20 -3.36 -21.14
C LYS A 144 20.49 -2.22 -21.87
N GLU A 145 19.71 -2.52 -22.90
CA GLU A 145 18.91 -1.53 -23.61
C GLU A 145 17.80 -1.01 -22.70
N PHE A 146 17.12 -1.92 -21.97
CA PHE A 146 16.14 -1.53 -20.97
C PHE A 146 16.70 -0.58 -19.91
N GLU A 147 17.83 -0.94 -19.28
CA GLU A 147 18.46 -0.10 -18.27
C GLU A 147 18.90 1.27 -18.84
N ALA A 148 19.37 1.30 -20.06
CA ALA A 148 19.75 2.55 -20.72
C ALA A 148 18.53 3.45 -20.94
N GLU A 149 17.42 2.88 -21.39
CA GLU A 149 16.16 3.61 -21.57
C GLU A 149 15.57 4.09 -20.24
N LEU A 150 15.54 3.20 -19.24
CA LEU A 150 15.08 3.55 -17.90
C LEU A 150 15.93 4.68 -17.29
N LYS A 151 17.26 4.62 -17.47
CA LYS A 151 18.15 5.68 -17.01
C LYS A 151 17.93 6.99 -17.72
N LYS A 152 17.65 6.94 -19.01
CA LYS A 152 17.31 8.13 -19.82
C LYS A 152 16.00 8.77 -19.32
N ASP A 153 14.97 7.98 -19.04
CA ASP A 153 13.71 8.46 -18.47
C ASP A 153 13.92 9.07 -17.07
N TYR A 154 14.67 8.38 -16.21
CA TYR A 154 15.00 8.91 -14.88
C TYR A 154 15.70 10.27 -14.96
N ASN A 155 16.69 10.42 -15.84
CA ASN A 155 17.41 11.69 -16.03
C ASN A 155 16.47 12.78 -16.55
N PHE A 156 15.58 12.48 -17.50
CA PHE A 156 14.58 13.40 -17.99
C PHE A 156 13.64 13.88 -16.86
N ARG A 157 13.16 12.99 -16.02
CA ARG A 157 12.32 13.34 -14.87
C ARG A 157 13.08 14.19 -13.85
N LEU A 158 14.36 13.89 -13.65
CA LEU A 158 15.22 14.67 -12.75
C LEU A 158 15.42 16.10 -13.27
N GLU A 159 15.57 16.29 -14.58
CA GLU A 159 15.61 17.63 -15.20
C GLU A 159 14.29 18.37 -14.98
N ARG A 160 13.15 17.74 -15.25
CA ARG A 160 11.83 18.33 -15.03
C ARG A 160 11.61 18.70 -13.55
N ARG A 161 12.02 17.83 -12.62
CA ARG A 161 12.01 18.16 -11.20
C ARG A 161 12.86 19.40 -10.90
N ASN A 162 14.08 19.48 -11.43
CA ASN A 162 14.95 20.63 -11.19
C ASN A 162 14.35 21.94 -11.74
N GLU A 163 13.71 21.91 -12.91
CA GLU A 163 12.96 23.05 -13.45
C GLU A 163 11.82 23.47 -12.51
N TYR A 164 11.06 22.49 -11.99
CA TYR A 164 10.01 22.72 -11.01
C TYR A 164 10.55 23.40 -9.75
N LEU A 165 11.64 22.87 -9.17
CA LEU A 165 12.25 23.40 -7.95
C LEU A 165 12.73 24.87 -8.14
N VAL A 166 13.33 25.17 -9.28
CA VAL A 166 13.81 26.55 -9.60
C VAL A 166 12.62 27.48 -9.75
N LYS A 167 11.58 27.06 -10.46
CA LYS A 167 10.40 27.88 -10.77
C LYS A 167 9.53 28.16 -9.55
N TYR A 168 9.23 27.13 -8.77
CA TYR A 168 8.20 27.22 -7.72
C TYR A 168 8.78 27.35 -6.31
N LYS A 169 10.05 27.01 -6.10
CA LYS A 169 10.75 27.06 -4.81
C LYS A 169 9.92 26.45 -3.68
N PRO A 170 9.52 25.17 -3.83
CA PRO A 170 8.62 24.51 -2.88
C PRO A 170 9.27 24.37 -1.50
N MET A 171 8.44 24.04 -0.52
CA MET A 171 8.92 23.76 0.83
C MET A 171 9.91 22.59 0.88
N LYS A 172 10.76 22.55 1.93
CA LYS A 172 11.85 21.57 2.05
C LYS A 172 11.38 20.13 1.98
N ASP A 173 10.22 19.83 2.57
CA ASP A 173 9.72 18.45 2.59
C ASP A 173 9.27 17.99 1.19
N VAL A 174 8.74 18.90 0.36
CA VAL A 174 8.44 18.61 -1.06
C VAL A 174 9.72 18.39 -1.87
N VAL A 175 10.78 19.14 -1.58
CA VAL A 175 12.09 18.92 -2.23
C VAL A 175 12.61 17.51 -1.93
N LEU A 176 12.54 17.08 -0.67
CA LEU A 176 12.96 15.74 -0.25
C LEU A 176 12.04 14.66 -0.82
N PHE A 177 10.73 14.87 -0.72
CA PHE A 177 9.74 13.93 -1.23
C PHE A 177 9.91 13.66 -2.73
N THR A 178 10.01 14.72 -3.53
CA THR A 178 10.15 14.58 -4.99
C THR A 178 11.45 13.89 -5.40
N GLU A 179 12.51 14.05 -4.64
CA GLU A 179 13.76 13.32 -4.86
C GLU A 179 13.61 11.83 -4.57
N GLU A 180 13.03 11.50 -3.44
CA GLU A 180 12.84 10.10 -3.03
C GLU A 180 11.80 9.40 -3.92
N LEU A 181 10.72 10.07 -4.33
CA LEU A 181 9.72 9.54 -5.26
C LEU A 181 10.36 9.09 -6.58
N LEU A 182 11.18 9.95 -7.20
CA LEU A 182 11.84 9.59 -8.45
C LEU A 182 12.81 8.41 -8.30
N LYS A 183 13.53 8.33 -7.18
CA LYS A 183 14.41 7.19 -6.89
C LYS A 183 13.60 5.91 -6.67
N GLN A 184 12.53 5.99 -5.91
CA GLN A 184 11.64 4.85 -5.66
C GLN A 184 11.06 4.32 -6.96
N ASP A 185 10.55 5.18 -7.83
CA ASP A 185 10.04 4.76 -9.14
C ASP A 185 11.11 4.11 -10.01
N TYR A 186 12.31 4.68 -10.03
CA TYR A 186 13.42 4.12 -10.79
C TYR A 186 13.79 2.71 -10.32
N TYR A 187 13.97 2.51 -9.01
CA TYR A 187 14.32 1.20 -8.48
C TYR A 187 13.18 0.19 -8.56
N TYR A 188 11.94 0.64 -8.36
CA TYR A 188 10.79 -0.22 -8.59
C TYR A 188 10.72 -0.74 -10.02
N ALA A 189 10.82 0.16 -11.00
CA ALA A 189 10.80 -0.22 -12.40
C ALA A 189 11.96 -1.15 -12.78
N LEU A 190 13.14 -0.89 -12.22
CA LEU A 190 14.31 -1.71 -12.43
C LEU A 190 14.10 -3.14 -11.91
N LEU A 191 13.58 -3.29 -10.69
CA LEU A 191 13.30 -4.60 -10.10
C LEU A 191 12.13 -5.30 -10.79
N PHE A 192 11.00 -4.61 -10.96
CA PHE A 192 9.76 -5.18 -11.50
C PHE A 192 9.93 -5.66 -12.94
N ASN A 193 10.48 -4.82 -13.81
CA ASN A 193 10.69 -5.18 -15.21
C ASN A 193 11.95 -6.03 -15.38
N GLY A 194 13.00 -5.76 -14.61
CA GLY A 194 14.23 -6.55 -14.66
C GLY A 194 13.99 -8.04 -14.40
N MET A 195 13.04 -8.39 -13.53
CA MET A 195 12.69 -9.79 -13.28
C MET A 195 12.22 -10.54 -14.54
N SER A 196 11.50 -9.88 -15.42
CA SER A 196 11.02 -10.51 -16.66
C SER A 196 12.14 -10.92 -17.62
N TYR A 197 13.34 -10.31 -17.47
CA TYR A 197 14.50 -10.51 -18.35
C TYR A 197 15.66 -11.23 -17.67
N LEU A 198 15.68 -11.28 -16.34
CA LEU A 198 16.84 -11.76 -15.57
C LEU A 198 17.02 -13.27 -15.52
N PHE A 199 16.05 -14.04 -16.00
CA PHE A 199 16.08 -15.50 -15.87
C PHE A 199 16.94 -16.19 -16.89
N GLU A 200 17.54 -15.48 -17.85
CA GLU A 200 18.32 -16.09 -18.89
C GLU A 200 19.79 -16.32 -18.49
N THR A 201 20.37 -15.48 -17.67
CA THR A 201 21.79 -15.65 -17.27
C THR A 201 22.06 -15.36 -15.79
N ARG A 202 23.00 -16.10 -15.21
CA ARG A 202 23.44 -15.94 -13.82
C ARG A 202 24.17 -14.60 -13.59
N GLU A 203 24.92 -14.13 -14.59
CA GLU A 203 25.71 -12.89 -14.49
C GLU A 203 24.80 -11.66 -14.35
N GLU A 204 23.64 -11.67 -14.98
CA GLU A 204 22.65 -10.61 -14.87
C GLU A 204 22.01 -10.57 -13.48
N MET A 205 21.80 -11.73 -12.86
CA MET A 205 21.28 -11.81 -11.49
C MET A 205 22.26 -11.24 -10.46
N ASP A 206 23.54 -11.58 -10.58
CA ASP A 206 24.58 -11.09 -9.67
C ASP A 206 24.73 -9.55 -9.76
N ARG A 207 24.45 -8.98 -10.91
CA ARG A 207 24.53 -7.54 -11.17
C ARG A 207 23.55 -6.72 -10.32
N TYR A 208 22.32 -7.19 -10.18
CA TYR A 208 21.30 -6.46 -9.39
C TYR A 208 21.56 -6.54 -7.89
N HIS A 209 22.27 -7.54 -7.40
CA HIS A 209 22.70 -7.58 -6.00
C HIS A 209 23.57 -6.36 -5.64
N THR A 210 24.30 -5.79 -6.60
CA THR A 210 25.11 -4.60 -6.37
C THR A 210 24.27 -3.33 -6.12
N LEU A 211 22.98 -3.35 -6.45
CA LEU A 211 22.06 -2.24 -6.24
C LEU A 211 21.39 -2.25 -4.86
N LEU A 212 21.36 -3.40 -4.17
CA LEU A 212 20.70 -3.53 -2.89
C LEU A 212 21.14 -2.51 -1.84
N PRO A 213 22.45 -2.17 -1.70
CA PRO A 213 22.87 -1.12 -0.77
C PRO A 213 22.29 0.26 -1.08
N GLU A 214 22.15 0.61 -2.36
CA GLU A 214 21.55 1.89 -2.75
C GLU A 214 20.04 1.90 -2.51
N ILE A 215 19.35 0.81 -2.83
CA ILE A 215 17.93 0.63 -2.57
C ILE A 215 17.67 0.71 -1.05
N ASN A 216 18.53 0.08 -0.24
CA ASN A 216 18.41 0.09 1.21
C ASN A 216 18.40 1.52 1.80
N LYS A 217 19.11 2.47 1.18
CA LYS A 217 19.12 3.88 1.64
C LYS A 217 17.75 4.55 1.58
N LEU A 218 16.84 4.09 0.70
CA LEU A 218 15.47 4.64 0.62
C LEU A 218 14.73 4.47 1.93
N TYR A 219 14.97 3.37 2.64
CA TYR A 219 14.28 3.03 3.88
C TYR A 219 14.72 3.86 5.10
N THR A 220 15.79 4.63 4.98
CA THR A 220 16.33 5.46 6.07
C THR A 220 15.82 6.91 6.06
N LYS A 221 15.05 7.32 5.07
CA LYS A 221 14.64 8.73 4.88
C LYS A 221 13.43 9.16 5.68
N GLY A 222 12.67 8.22 6.23
CA GLY A 222 11.45 8.50 6.99
C GLY A 222 10.29 9.01 6.13
N ILE A 223 10.36 8.84 4.81
CA ILE A 223 9.28 9.12 3.86
C ILE A 223 8.66 7.79 3.49
N LEU A 224 7.45 7.53 3.97
CA LEU A 224 6.76 6.26 3.76
C LEU A 224 5.63 6.43 2.73
N SER A 225 5.87 5.88 1.56
CA SER A 225 4.90 5.78 0.45
C SER A 225 4.53 4.32 0.19
N ALA A 226 3.45 4.09 -0.56
CA ALA A 226 3.09 2.76 -1.05
C ALA A 226 4.24 2.14 -1.87
N ARG A 227 4.89 2.93 -2.72
CA ARG A 227 5.99 2.50 -3.58
C ARG A 227 7.17 1.88 -2.82
N LEU A 228 7.44 2.37 -1.61
CA LEU A 228 8.54 1.82 -0.80
C LEU A 228 8.29 0.36 -0.40
N TYR A 229 7.05 0.01 -0.09
CA TYR A 229 6.66 -1.38 0.20
C TYR A 229 6.67 -2.25 -1.06
N ASP A 230 6.25 -1.71 -2.21
CA ASP A 230 6.35 -2.41 -3.49
C ASP A 230 7.81 -2.76 -3.84
N ILE A 231 8.76 -1.87 -3.57
CA ILE A 231 10.19 -2.14 -3.79
C ILE A 231 10.68 -3.30 -2.92
N ALA A 232 10.26 -3.38 -1.66
CA ALA A 232 10.61 -4.49 -0.78
C ALA A 232 10.06 -5.82 -1.32
N ASP A 233 8.82 -5.81 -1.82
CA ASP A 233 8.18 -6.98 -2.42
C ASP A 233 8.91 -7.44 -3.69
N GLU A 234 9.29 -6.51 -4.56
CA GLU A 234 10.00 -6.84 -5.79
C GLU A 234 11.44 -7.31 -5.51
N ALA A 235 12.13 -6.70 -4.53
CA ALA A 235 13.46 -7.17 -4.11
C ALA A 235 13.42 -8.58 -3.53
N GLU A 236 12.41 -8.90 -2.70
CA GLU A 236 12.18 -10.26 -2.20
C GLU A 236 11.99 -11.25 -3.35
N ARG A 237 11.07 -10.94 -4.28
CA ARG A 237 10.80 -11.79 -5.45
C ARG A 237 12.07 -12.02 -6.26
N TYR A 238 12.80 -10.94 -6.55
CA TYR A 238 14.04 -11.01 -7.30
C TYR A 238 15.02 -11.99 -6.67
N ILE A 239 15.28 -11.88 -5.36
CA ILE A 239 16.19 -12.76 -4.65
C ILE A 239 15.65 -14.19 -4.56
N ALA A 240 14.36 -14.35 -4.26
CA ALA A 240 13.73 -15.67 -4.15
C ALA A 240 13.82 -16.44 -5.47
N TYR A 241 13.52 -15.78 -6.59
CA TYR A 241 13.66 -16.40 -7.91
C TYR A 241 15.12 -16.73 -8.23
N GLY A 242 16.06 -15.85 -7.88
CA GLY A 242 17.48 -16.10 -8.07
C GLY A 242 17.96 -17.35 -7.35
N ILE A 243 17.58 -17.52 -6.08
CA ILE A 243 17.89 -18.71 -5.30
C ILE A 243 17.20 -19.95 -5.91
N ALA A 244 15.92 -19.84 -6.24
CA ALA A 244 15.15 -20.94 -6.81
C ALA A 244 15.73 -21.41 -8.15
N PHE A 245 16.15 -20.48 -9.00
CA PHE A 245 16.80 -20.80 -10.27
C PHE A 245 18.14 -21.50 -10.07
N ARG A 246 18.96 -21.03 -9.14
CA ARG A 246 20.29 -21.58 -8.86
C ARG A 246 20.21 -22.95 -8.19
N ASP A 247 19.40 -23.06 -7.12
CA ASP A 247 19.42 -24.20 -6.20
C ASP A 247 18.30 -25.22 -6.48
N LYS A 248 17.43 -24.91 -7.46
CA LYS A 248 16.27 -25.73 -7.86
C LYS A 248 15.33 -26.06 -6.70
N LYS A 249 15.21 -25.16 -5.74
CA LYS A 249 14.33 -25.26 -4.57
C LYS A 249 13.73 -23.89 -4.23
N SER A 250 12.57 -23.91 -3.57
CA SER A 250 12.03 -22.66 -2.98
C SER A 250 12.89 -22.23 -1.80
N PRO A 251 13.34 -20.97 -1.74
CA PRO A 251 14.14 -20.49 -0.62
C PRO A 251 13.31 -20.30 0.65
N SER A 252 13.95 -20.44 1.80
CA SER A 252 13.40 -19.94 3.06
C SER A 252 13.56 -18.42 3.17
N ILE A 253 12.81 -17.81 4.08
CA ILE A 253 12.92 -16.38 4.33
C ILE A 253 14.32 -16.01 4.86
N GLU A 254 14.94 -16.89 5.65
CA GLU A 254 16.29 -16.70 6.16
C GLU A 254 17.33 -16.71 5.03
N GLU A 255 17.16 -17.57 4.04
CA GLU A 255 18.03 -17.61 2.85
C GLU A 255 17.90 -16.31 2.04
N ILE A 256 16.67 -15.80 1.86
CA ILE A 256 16.43 -14.53 1.17
C ILE A 256 17.07 -13.38 1.95
N MET A 257 16.85 -13.29 3.26
CA MET A 257 17.42 -12.25 4.11
C MET A 257 18.95 -12.29 4.14
N ASN A 258 19.56 -13.47 4.13
CA ASN A 258 21.02 -13.63 4.08
C ASN A 258 21.60 -13.14 2.75
N VAL A 259 20.92 -13.41 1.63
CA VAL A 259 21.35 -12.92 0.31
C VAL A 259 21.15 -11.42 0.20
N MET A 260 20.03 -10.90 0.71
CA MET A 260 19.78 -9.46 0.72
C MET A 260 20.82 -8.70 1.53
N GLY A 261 21.23 -9.24 2.68
CA GLY A 261 22.32 -8.70 3.50
C GLY A 261 22.03 -7.33 4.15
N GLU A 262 21.11 -6.57 3.61
CA GLU A 262 20.82 -5.19 4.01
C GLU A 262 19.86 -5.13 5.19
N ARG A 263 20.27 -4.43 6.25
CA ARG A 263 19.62 -4.46 7.55
C ARG A 263 18.18 -3.90 7.52
N GLU A 264 17.99 -2.75 6.88
CA GLU A 264 16.70 -2.06 6.83
C GLU A 264 15.71 -2.86 5.99
N MET A 265 16.11 -3.30 4.80
CA MET A 265 15.29 -4.13 3.92
C MET A 265 14.89 -5.45 4.59
N ASN A 266 15.80 -6.09 5.32
CA ASN A 266 15.50 -7.31 6.08
C ASN A 266 14.42 -7.10 7.12
N GLN A 267 14.33 -5.91 7.74
CA GLN A 267 13.24 -5.59 8.66
C GLN A 267 11.89 -5.53 7.93
N TYR A 268 11.86 -4.96 6.72
CA TYR A 268 10.64 -4.95 5.89
C TYR A 268 10.19 -6.37 5.52
N LEU A 269 11.10 -7.21 5.07
CA LEU A 269 10.78 -8.60 4.70
C LEU A 269 10.25 -9.42 5.87
N TYR A 270 10.91 -9.32 7.02
CA TYR A 270 10.46 -10.06 8.20
C TYR A 270 9.12 -9.53 8.71
N THR A 271 8.88 -8.24 8.60
CA THR A 271 7.59 -7.61 8.90
C THR A 271 6.49 -8.14 8.00
N LYS A 272 6.74 -8.24 6.69
CA LYS A 272 5.79 -8.82 5.72
C LYS A 272 5.40 -10.24 6.09
N LEU A 273 6.39 -11.08 6.42
CA LEU A 273 6.15 -12.48 6.83
C LEU A 273 5.22 -12.56 8.04
N VAL A 274 5.46 -11.71 9.04
CA VAL A 274 4.67 -11.70 10.28
C VAL A 274 3.28 -11.11 10.05
N ALA A 275 3.18 -10.02 9.31
CA ALA A 275 1.92 -9.39 8.97
C ALA A 275 1.03 -10.32 8.11
N GLY A 276 1.61 -11.08 7.18
CA GLY A 276 0.90 -12.06 6.37
C GLY A 276 0.20 -13.13 7.20
N SER A 277 0.85 -13.63 8.27
CA SER A 277 0.20 -14.56 9.20
C SER A 277 -1.03 -13.93 9.87
N LEU A 278 -0.96 -12.67 10.26
CA LEU A 278 -2.08 -11.96 10.87
C LEU A 278 -3.22 -11.70 9.89
N CYS A 279 -2.93 -11.39 8.64
CA CYS A 279 -3.95 -11.20 7.61
C CYS A 279 -4.73 -12.49 7.31
N THR A 280 -4.15 -13.66 7.57
CA THR A 280 -4.85 -14.96 7.52
C THR A 280 -5.48 -15.35 8.86
N ASN A 281 -5.61 -14.41 9.79
CA ASN A 281 -6.13 -14.63 11.16
C ASN A 281 -5.32 -15.62 12.01
N ASP A 282 -4.09 -15.91 11.64
CA ASP A 282 -3.20 -16.81 12.39
C ASP A 282 -2.41 -16.05 13.47
N THR A 283 -3.09 -15.79 14.59
CA THR A 283 -2.45 -15.14 15.74
C THR A 283 -1.46 -16.05 16.47
N LEU A 284 -1.57 -17.38 16.33
CA LEU A 284 -0.62 -18.33 16.93
C LEU A 284 0.74 -18.23 16.22
N ALA A 285 0.76 -18.24 14.90
CA ALA A 285 2.00 -18.05 14.14
C ALA A 285 2.67 -16.68 14.44
N PHE A 286 1.88 -15.65 14.73
CA PHE A 286 2.43 -14.38 15.21
C PHE A 286 3.14 -14.56 16.57
N HIS A 287 2.51 -15.24 17.54
CA HIS A 287 3.10 -15.44 18.85
C HIS A 287 4.38 -16.25 18.79
N GLU A 288 4.43 -17.29 17.97
CA GLU A 288 5.63 -18.10 17.75
C GLU A 288 6.80 -17.28 17.19
N LYS A 289 6.52 -16.36 16.27
CA LYS A 289 7.52 -15.50 15.62
C LYS A 289 7.83 -14.23 16.41
N ARG A 290 7.09 -13.92 17.47
CA ARG A 290 7.16 -12.64 18.18
C ARG A 290 8.56 -12.31 18.70
N THR A 291 9.23 -13.25 19.33
CA THR A 291 10.58 -13.04 19.89
C THR A 291 11.58 -12.70 18.78
N GLN A 292 11.51 -13.42 17.65
CA GLN A 292 12.36 -13.16 16.51
C GLN A 292 12.02 -11.82 15.84
N PHE A 293 10.73 -11.50 15.71
CA PHE A 293 10.27 -10.21 15.22
C PHE A 293 10.85 -9.06 16.05
N ASP A 294 10.74 -9.13 17.37
CA ASP A 294 11.26 -8.11 18.28
C ASP A 294 12.79 -8.00 18.23
N SER A 295 13.50 -9.07 17.85
CA SER A 295 14.96 -9.07 17.70
C SER A 295 15.42 -8.47 16.37
N ILE A 296 14.69 -8.69 15.27
CA ILE A 296 15.05 -8.26 13.92
C ILE A 296 14.51 -6.87 13.64
N VAL A 297 13.21 -6.63 13.86
CA VAL A 297 12.53 -5.39 13.49
C VAL A 297 12.72 -4.34 14.58
N LYS A 298 13.48 -3.30 14.27
CA LYS A 298 13.76 -2.15 15.17
C LYS A 298 13.07 -0.87 14.71
N MET A 299 12.64 -0.82 13.45
CA MET A 299 11.93 0.34 12.91
C MET A 299 10.56 0.49 13.57
N SER A 300 10.34 1.61 14.24
CA SER A 300 9.13 1.88 15.03
C SER A 300 7.85 1.80 14.20
N HIS A 301 7.86 2.34 12.99
CA HIS A 301 6.68 2.31 12.10
C HIS A 301 6.28 0.89 11.67
N LEU A 302 7.25 -0.01 11.42
CA LEU A 302 6.96 -1.40 11.07
C LEU A 302 6.36 -2.16 12.25
N ARG A 303 6.93 -1.96 13.44
CA ARG A 303 6.41 -2.54 14.69
C ARG A 303 4.99 -2.08 14.97
N ALA A 304 4.76 -0.77 14.88
CA ALA A 304 3.45 -0.17 15.11
C ALA A 304 2.38 -0.72 14.17
N GLN A 305 2.69 -0.80 12.88
CA GLN A 305 1.75 -1.31 11.88
C GLN A 305 1.40 -2.80 12.11
N VAL A 306 2.38 -3.63 12.44
CA VAL A 306 2.12 -5.04 12.80
C VAL A 306 1.26 -5.16 14.04
N MET A 307 1.54 -4.36 15.08
CA MET A 307 0.73 -4.36 16.30
C MET A 307 -0.70 -3.89 16.06
N GLN A 308 -0.88 -2.91 15.18
CA GLN A 308 -2.20 -2.47 14.77
C GLN A 308 -2.97 -3.60 14.07
N ILE A 309 -2.37 -4.27 13.08
CA ILE A 309 -2.99 -5.42 12.42
C ILE A 309 -3.32 -6.52 13.44
N TYR A 310 -2.40 -6.81 14.36
CA TYR A 310 -2.63 -7.80 15.42
C TYR A 310 -3.85 -7.45 16.29
N ASN A 311 -3.95 -6.19 16.73
CA ASN A 311 -5.07 -5.73 17.55
C ASN A 311 -6.40 -5.77 16.78
N GLN A 312 -6.40 -5.38 15.51
CA GLN A 312 -7.57 -5.45 14.63
C GLN A 312 -8.01 -6.92 14.45
N THR A 313 -7.08 -7.82 14.12
CA THR A 313 -7.33 -9.26 13.99
C THR A 313 -7.90 -9.85 15.28
N LYS A 314 -7.30 -9.50 16.41
CA LYS A 314 -7.77 -9.96 17.73
C LYS A 314 -9.18 -9.44 18.07
N SER A 315 -9.47 -8.19 17.74
CA SER A 315 -10.81 -7.60 17.91
C SER A 315 -11.83 -8.29 17.02
N TYR A 316 -11.48 -8.52 15.76
CA TYR A 316 -12.31 -9.26 14.81
C TYR A 316 -12.61 -10.69 15.28
N LEU A 317 -11.60 -11.42 15.74
CA LEU A 317 -11.79 -12.79 16.24
C LEU A 317 -12.65 -12.85 17.50
N LYS A 318 -12.66 -11.82 18.34
CA LYS A 318 -13.54 -11.73 19.50
C LYS A 318 -14.99 -11.38 19.14
N ASN A 319 -15.17 -10.47 18.21
CA ASN A 319 -16.45 -9.96 17.77
C ASN A 319 -16.46 -9.90 16.23
N PRO A 320 -16.59 -11.05 15.54
CA PRO A 320 -16.64 -11.06 14.09
C PRO A 320 -17.81 -10.21 13.62
N GLN A 321 -17.50 -9.17 12.83
CA GLN A 321 -18.55 -8.35 12.24
C GLN A 321 -19.34 -9.20 11.27
N PRO A 322 -20.66 -9.06 11.22
CA PRO A 322 -21.44 -9.71 10.19
C PRO A 322 -20.92 -9.28 8.82
N VAL A 323 -20.82 -10.23 7.90
CA VAL A 323 -20.48 -9.95 6.51
C VAL A 323 -21.48 -8.92 5.99
N SER A 324 -21.00 -7.81 5.43
CA SER A 324 -21.93 -6.78 4.92
C SER A 324 -22.82 -7.37 3.83
N ASP A 325 -24.08 -6.91 3.75
CA ASP A 325 -25.02 -7.38 2.74
C ASP A 325 -24.47 -7.27 1.31
N ASN A 326 -23.61 -6.29 1.06
CA ASN A 326 -22.95 -6.12 -0.22
C ASN A 326 -21.95 -7.23 -0.57
N LEU A 327 -21.36 -7.90 0.44
CA LEU A 327 -20.50 -9.06 0.26
C LEU A 327 -21.28 -10.38 0.19
N LEU A 328 -22.57 -10.38 0.57
CA LEU A 328 -23.44 -11.56 0.51
C LEU A 328 -24.07 -11.76 -0.87
N TYR A 329 -24.00 -10.74 -1.74
CA TYR A 329 -24.61 -10.76 -3.06
C TYR A 329 -23.53 -10.60 -4.14
N GLY A 330 -23.55 -11.48 -5.12
CA GLY A 330 -22.73 -11.42 -6.31
C GLY A 330 -23.54 -11.21 -7.57
N GLU A 331 -22.92 -10.66 -8.60
CA GLU A 331 -23.45 -10.69 -9.95
C GLU A 331 -22.94 -11.95 -10.65
N PHE A 332 -23.85 -12.82 -11.09
CA PHE A 332 -23.50 -14.06 -11.77
C PHE A 332 -23.83 -13.94 -13.25
N HIS A 333 -22.80 -14.24 -14.07
CA HIS A 333 -22.93 -14.25 -15.50
C HIS A 333 -22.99 -15.71 -15.98
N GLU A 334 -24.18 -16.20 -16.23
CA GLU A 334 -24.36 -17.56 -16.79
C GLU A 334 -23.87 -17.65 -18.26
N ASN A 335 -23.95 -16.55 -18.96
CA ASN A 335 -23.35 -16.29 -20.27
C ASN A 335 -23.36 -14.76 -20.47
N SER A 336 -22.74 -14.26 -21.53
CA SER A 336 -22.61 -12.82 -21.81
C SER A 336 -23.93 -12.04 -21.94
N LYS A 337 -25.09 -12.68 -21.76
CA LYS A 337 -26.43 -12.09 -21.96
C LYS A 337 -27.31 -12.04 -20.72
N HIS A 338 -26.99 -12.77 -19.67
CA HIS A 338 -27.81 -12.81 -18.45
C HIS A 338 -26.97 -12.59 -17.21
N THR A 339 -27.23 -11.52 -16.51
CA THR A 339 -26.66 -11.21 -15.20
C THR A 339 -27.77 -11.35 -14.15
N THR A 340 -27.58 -12.20 -13.16
CA THR A 340 -28.50 -12.36 -12.04
C THR A 340 -27.80 -11.95 -10.75
N ARG A 341 -28.40 -11.04 -10.00
CA ARG A 341 -27.94 -10.70 -8.66
C ARG A 341 -28.66 -11.59 -7.65
N MET A 342 -27.91 -12.41 -6.93
CA MET A 342 -28.44 -13.32 -5.92
C MET A 342 -27.48 -13.46 -4.74
N PRO A 343 -27.97 -13.96 -3.58
CA PRO A 343 -27.11 -14.30 -2.46
C PRO A 343 -26.00 -15.24 -2.91
N TYR A 344 -24.78 -14.92 -2.50
CA TYR A 344 -23.56 -15.59 -2.97
C TYR A 344 -23.61 -17.12 -2.79
N MET A 345 -24.07 -17.56 -1.62
CA MET A 345 -24.16 -18.99 -1.32
C MET A 345 -25.28 -19.69 -2.11
N GLU A 346 -26.39 -19.02 -2.38
CA GLU A 346 -27.46 -19.58 -3.22
C GLU A 346 -26.97 -19.82 -4.65
N ALA A 347 -26.20 -18.89 -5.21
CA ALA A 347 -25.60 -19.06 -6.53
C ALA A 347 -24.61 -20.23 -6.56
N VAL A 348 -23.78 -20.36 -5.54
CA VAL A 348 -22.85 -21.50 -5.45
C VAL A 348 -23.61 -22.82 -5.35
N TYR A 349 -24.65 -22.90 -4.53
CA TYR A 349 -25.47 -24.12 -4.40
C TYR A 349 -26.24 -24.44 -5.69
N ASP A 350 -26.82 -23.45 -6.37
CA ASP A 350 -27.51 -23.64 -7.63
C ASP A 350 -26.59 -24.21 -8.73
N VAL A 351 -25.34 -23.69 -8.82
CA VAL A 351 -24.34 -24.21 -9.76
C VAL A 351 -23.90 -25.62 -9.38
N LEU A 352 -23.70 -25.92 -8.10
CA LEU A 352 -23.35 -27.25 -7.62
C LEU A 352 -24.46 -28.28 -7.92
N GLU A 353 -25.71 -27.91 -7.66
CA GLU A 353 -26.86 -28.77 -7.88
C GLU A 353 -27.10 -29.09 -9.37
N LYS A 354 -27.02 -28.05 -10.23
CA LYS A 354 -27.18 -28.18 -11.68
C LYS A 354 -26.05 -28.99 -12.35
N ASN A 355 -24.90 -29.10 -11.71
CA ASN A 355 -23.71 -29.75 -12.26
C ASN A 355 -23.22 -30.95 -11.43
N HIS A 356 -24.13 -31.62 -10.78
CA HIS A 356 -23.80 -32.79 -9.95
C HIS A 356 -22.96 -33.81 -10.73
N GLY A 357 -21.85 -34.27 -10.16
CA GLY A 357 -20.94 -35.24 -10.79
C GLY A 357 -19.93 -34.65 -11.79
N LYS A 358 -19.89 -33.33 -11.97
CA LYS A 358 -18.88 -32.63 -12.77
C LYS A 358 -17.87 -31.94 -11.88
N VAL A 359 -16.66 -31.72 -12.40
CA VAL A 359 -15.67 -30.82 -11.78
C VAL A 359 -16.07 -29.39 -12.10
N ILE A 360 -16.24 -28.57 -11.06
CA ILE A 360 -16.67 -27.17 -11.17
C ILE A 360 -15.51 -26.32 -10.68
N TYR A 361 -15.13 -25.32 -11.47
CA TYR A 361 -14.17 -24.31 -11.10
C TYR A 361 -14.89 -22.99 -10.84
N PHE A 362 -14.72 -22.42 -9.64
CA PHE A 362 -15.23 -21.10 -9.31
C PHE A 362 -14.07 -20.11 -9.34
N ASP A 363 -14.23 -19.06 -10.12
CA ASP A 363 -13.31 -17.93 -10.17
C ASP A 363 -13.98 -16.71 -9.52
N PHE A 364 -13.40 -16.21 -8.44
CA PHE A 364 -13.95 -15.11 -7.67
C PHE A 364 -13.19 -13.84 -8.00
N TRP A 365 -13.85 -12.88 -8.64
CA TRP A 365 -13.29 -11.59 -8.98
C TRP A 365 -13.71 -10.54 -7.95
N ALA A 366 -12.73 -9.85 -7.37
CA ALA A 366 -12.96 -8.58 -6.69
C ALA A 366 -12.59 -7.44 -7.64
N ARG A 367 -13.51 -6.52 -7.86
CA ARG A 367 -13.27 -5.24 -8.56
C ARG A 367 -12.97 -4.16 -7.56
#